data_62bc9de5aab4b391faaca1583f6d10ef
#
_entry.id   62bc9de5aab4b391faaca1583f6d10ef
#
_cell.length_a   1.000
_cell.length_b   1.000
_cell.length_c   1.000
_cell.angle_alpha   90.00
_cell.angle_beta   90.00
_cell.angle_gamma   90.00
#
_symmetry.space_group_name_H-M   'P 1'
#
loop_
_entity.id
_entity.type
_entity.pdbx_description
1 polymer ?
#
loop_
_entity_poly.entity_id
_entity_poly.type
_entity_poly.pdbx_seq_one_letter_code
_entity_poly.pdbx_strand_id
1 'polypeptide(L)'
;TKANSMTTGRIYKSVIDKERRGDYLGKTIQVVPHITDEIKRNIKLLGQKYHYDFVITEIGGTIGDIESAPFLEAIRQMKWELGKRAINLHLTYVPYLKAAGELKTKPTQHSVKELQSVGIQPDVLVLRTEKHLDDDIRKKVAAFCNVDFDCVVQSEDLPSIYDVPINMLNQGLDEAILRKCGEQIGDKPALGPWREFLDRQRKATKEVHIGLVGKYDLQDAYKSIREGLLQAGVYNDHK
;
A
#
# COMPACT_ATOMS: atom_id res chain seq x y z
N THR A 1 -10.79 12.84 4.18
CA THR A 1 -10.53 14.08 4.95
C THR A 1 -9.10 14.56 4.73
N LYS A 2 -8.79 15.82 5.08
CA LYS A 2 -7.40 16.34 5.03
C LYS A 2 -6.43 15.54 5.94
N ALA A 3 -6.94 14.78 6.89
CA ALA A 3 -6.18 13.93 7.78
C ALA A 3 -5.66 12.64 7.10
N ASN A 4 -6.25 12.25 5.97
CA ASN A 4 -5.87 11.04 5.23
C ASN A 4 -4.63 11.25 4.35
N SER A 5 -4.16 12.48 4.18
CA SER A 5 -2.97 12.78 3.38
C SER A 5 -1.93 13.50 4.22
N MET A 6 -0.71 13.00 4.19
CA MET A 6 0.41 13.52 4.94
C MET A 6 1.62 13.64 3.98
N THR A 7 2.06 14.86 3.76
CA THR A 7 3.23 15.12 2.92
C THR A 7 4.43 15.48 3.78
N THR A 8 5.63 15.21 3.28
CA THR A 8 6.90 15.59 3.91
C THR A 8 6.89 17.07 4.30
N GLY A 9 6.50 17.96 3.37
CA GLY A 9 6.43 19.41 3.64
C GLY A 9 5.49 19.78 4.79
N ARG A 10 4.34 19.10 4.93
CA ARG A 10 3.41 19.34 6.06
C ARG A 10 4.01 18.91 7.39
N ILE A 11 4.71 17.79 7.42
CA ILE A 11 5.37 17.28 8.63
C ILE A 11 6.46 18.27 9.07
N TYR A 12 7.37 18.63 8.17
CA TYR A 12 8.45 19.57 8.50
C TYR A 12 7.91 20.94 8.90
N LYS A 13 6.92 21.46 8.16
CA LYS A 13 6.28 22.73 8.51
C LYS A 13 5.67 22.67 9.92
N SER A 14 4.97 21.60 10.28
CA SER A 14 4.39 21.44 11.61
C SER A 14 5.45 21.51 12.72
N VAL A 15 6.58 20.84 12.53
CA VAL A 15 7.67 20.84 13.50
C VAL A 15 8.35 22.21 13.57
N ILE A 16 8.62 22.87 12.45
CA ILE A 16 9.19 24.21 12.41
C ILE A 16 8.26 25.23 13.07
N ASP A 17 6.95 25.17 12.80
CA ASP A 17 5.99 26.08 13.44
C ASP A 17 5.95 25.87 14.97
N LYS A 18 6.06 24.63 15.46
CA LYS A 18 6.16 24.32 16.88
C LYS A 18 7.45 24.88 17.50
N GLU A 19 8.58 24.71 16.82
CA GLU A 19 9.87 25.25 17.26
C GLU A 19 9.80 26.76 17.41
N ARG A 20 9.27 27.47 16.40
CA ARG A 20 9.14 28.94 16.41
C ARG A 20 8.19 29.47 17.48
N ARG A 21 7.18 28.69 17.89
CA ARG A 21 6.31 29.01 19.01
C ARG A 21 6.92 28.73 20.39
N GLY A 22 8.09 28.06 20.42
CA GLY A 22 8.75 27.68 21.67
C GLY A 22 8.21 26.39 22.29
N ASP A 23 7.43 25.60 21.58
CA ASP A 23 6.83 24.35 22.09
C ASP A 23 7.90 23.35 22.58
N TYR A 24 9.12 23.46 22.09
CA TYR A 24 10.24 22.58 22.46
C TYR A 24 11.17 23.16 23.53
N LEU A 25 10.84 24.32 24.11
CA LEU A 25 11.56 24.91 25.24
C LEU A 25 13.08 25.09 25.00
N GLY A 26 13.47 25.49 23.79
CA GLY A 26 14.86 25.74 23.41
C GLY A 26 15.70 24.48 23.14
N LYS A 27 15.09 23.29 23.09
CA LYS A 27 15.79 22.05 22.72
C LYS A 27 16.16 22.06 21.24
N THR A 28 17.31 21.47 20.92
CA THR A 28 17.72 21.23 19.53
C THR A 28 16.74 20.30 18.83
N ILE A 29 16.19 20.72 17.70
CA ILE A 29 15.26 19.94 16.91
C ILE A 29 16.05 19.02 15.96
N GLN A 30 15.65 17.75 15.92
CA GLN A 30 16.28 16.70 15.15
C GLN A 30 15.23 15.89 14.37
N VAL A 31 15.64 15.18 13.33
CA VAL A 31 14.74 14.28 12.61
C VAL A 31 14.19 13.21 13.56
N VAL A 32 15.09 12.60 14.33
CA VAL A 32 14.73 11.70 15.45
C VAL A 32 15.02 12.44 16.76
N PRO A 33 14.02 12.65 17.64
CA PRO A 33 12.66 12.11 17.57
C PRO A 33 11.60 13.05 16.94
N HIS A 34 11.89 14.34 16.72
CA HIS A 34 10.83 15.36 16.51
C HIS A 34 10.02 15.15 15.21
N ILE A 35 10.69 14.86 14.09
CA ILE A 35 10.00 14.59 12.80
C ILE A 35 9.35 13.21 12.86
N THR A 36 10.03 12.19 13.38
CA THR A 36 9.46 10.83 13.49
C THR A 36 8.26 10.79 14.42
N ASP A 37 8.26 11.51 15.53
CA ASP A 37 7.13 11.60 16.44
C ASP A 37 5.92 12.30 15.79
N GLU A 38 6.17 13.34 14.99
CA GLU A 38 5.12 14.02 14.25
C GLU A 38 4.49 13.10 13.20
N ILE A 39 5.30 12.28 12.50
CA ILE A 39 4.81 11.26 11.56
C ILE A 39 3.95 10.23 12.30
N LYS A 40 4.48 9.63 13.38
CA LYS A 40 3.77 8.63 14.19
C LYS A 40 2.45 9.17 14.75
N ARG A 41 2.45 10.42 15.21
CA ARG A 41 1.25 11.10 15.69
C ARG A 41 0.18 11.19 14.61
N ASN A 42 0.57 11.59 13.39
CA ASN A 42 -0.37 11.70 12.27
C ASN A 42 -0.95 10.35 11.85
N ILE A 43 -0.13 9.29 11.80
CA ILE A 43 -0.60 7.92 11.50
C ILE A 43 -1.63 7.46 12.54
N LYS A 44 -1.32 7.66 13.83
CA LYS A 44 -2.20 7.24 14.94
C LYS A 44 -3.50 8.07 15.02
N LEU A 45 -3.49 9.29 14.50
CA LEU A 45 -4.61 10.24 14.64
C LEU A 45 -5.93 9.72 14.06
N LEU A 46 -5.89 9.02 12.93
CA LEU A 46 -7.10 8.49 12.31
C LEU A 46 -7.78 7.42 13.18
N GLY A 47 -7.00 6.46 13.68
CA GLY A 47 -7.50 5.41 14.56
C GLY A 47 -8.04 5.99 15.88
N GLN A 48 -7.33 6.95 16.48
CA GLN A 48 -7.74 7.60 17.72
C GLN A 48 -9.04 8.42 17.57
N LYS A 49 -9.14 9.17 16.45
CA LYS A 49 -10.27 10.08 16.23
C LYS A 49 -11.56 9.35 15.84
N TYR A 50 -11.46 8.27 15.09
CA TYR A 50 -12.62 7.61 14.49
C TYR A 50 -12.83 6.18 15.00
N HIS A 51 -12.01 5.70 15.94
CA HIS A 51 -12.08 4.36 16.54
C HIS A 51 -12.11 3.23 15.49
N TYR A 52 -11.25 3.36 14.46
CA TYR A 52 -11.10 2.31 13.44
C TYR A 52 -10.36 1.10 14.01
N ASP A 53 -10.79 -0.10 13.63
CA ASP A 53 -10.13 -1.35 13.96
C ASP A 53 -8.80 -1.47 13.21
N PHE A 54 -8.75 -0.99 11.96
CA PHE A 54 -7.58 -1.00 11.10
C PHE A 54 -7.32 0.39 10.51
N VAL A 55 -6.04 0.78 10.51
CA VAL A 55 -5.54 1.97 9.80
C VAL A 55 -4.49 1.52 8.82
N ILE A 56 -4.80 1.65 7.52
CA ILE A 56 -3.87 1.33 6.44
C ILE A 56 -3.12 2.61 6.07
N THR A 57 -1.80 2.58 6.17
CA THR A 57 -0.93 3.70 5.82
C THR A 57 -0.02 3.28 4.66
N GLU A 58 -0.13 3.99 3.55
CA GLU A 58 0.76 3.83 2.40
C GLU A 58 1.93 4.80 2.52
N ILE A 59 3.14 4.29 2.32
CA ILE A 59 4.37 5.09 2.25
C ILE A 59 4.77 5.14 0.78
N GLY A 60 4.69 6.34 0.20
CA GLY A 60 5.04 6.56 -1.19
C GLY A 60 6.55 6.52 -1.46
N GLY A 61 6.90 6.27 -2.70
CA GLY A 61 8.28 6.19 -3.17
C GLY A 61 8.87 4.77 -3.12
N THR A 62 10.08 4.66 -3.64
CA THR A 62 10.85 3.41 -3.64
C THR A 62 11.66 3.33 -2.35
N ILE A 63 11.79 2.11 -1.80
CA ILE A 63 12.68 1.90 -0.66
C ILE A 63 14.11 2.33 -1.03
N GLY A 64 14.75 3.10 -0.15
CA GLY A 64 16.07 3.70 -0.40
C GLY A 64 16.01 5.18 -0.84
N ASP A 65 14.83 5.70 -1.18
CA ASP A 65 14.67 7.13 -1.47
C ASP A 65 14.92 7.98 -0.21
N ILE A 66 15.73 9.03 -0.37
CA ILE A 66 16.11 9.93 0.74
C ILE A 66 14.87 10.59 1.37
N GLU A 67 13.90 10.96 0.54
CA GLU A 67 12.68 11.63 0.97
C GLU A 67 11.81 10.77 1.89
N SER A 68 11.86 9.45 1.76
CA SER A 68 11.08 8.52 2.58
C SER A 68 11.79 8.09 3.87
N ALA A 69 13.08 8.36 4.01
CA ALA A 69 13.87 7.90 5.15
C ALA A 69 13.27 8.24 6.53
N PRO A 70 12.76 9.46 6.82
CA PRO A 70 12.13 9.77 8.09
C PRO A 70 10.84 8.97 8.34
N PHE A 71 10.09 8.63 7.28
CA PHE A 71 8.89 7.80 7.38
C PHE A 71 9.24 6.36 7.69
N LEU A 72 10.26 5.81 7.05
CA LEU A 72 10.74 4.46 7.32
C LEU A 72 11.24 4.34 8.77
N GLU A 73 11.99 5.33 9.26
CA GLU A 73 12.41 5.36 10.66
C GLU A 73 11.21 5.43 11.62
N ALA A 74 10.20 6.23 11.31
CA ALA A 74 8.97 6.30 12.12
C ALA A 74 8.23 4.95 12.15
N ILE A 75 8.15 4.23 11.01
CA ILE A 75 7.51 2.92 10.93
C ILE A 75 8.31 1.88 11.72
N ARG A 76 9.64 1.90 11.62
CA ARG A 76 10.52 1.03 12.40
C ARG A 76 10.25 1.20 13.91
N GLN A 77 10.15 2.44 14.37
CA GLN A 77 9.79 2.76 15.75
C GLN A 77 8.37 2.30 16.10
N MET A 78 7.40 2.53 15.22
CA MET A 78 6.02 2.08 15.43
C MET A 78 5.91 0.55 15.53
N LYS A 79 6.67 -0.20 14.73
CA LYS A 79 6.74 -1.66 14.85
C LYS A 79 7.24 -2.09 16.22
N TRP A 80 8.25 -1.41 16.75
CA TRP A 80 8.75 -1.64 18.10
C TRP A 80 7.70 -1.30 19.17
N GLU A 81 7.05 -0.15 19.07
CA GLU A 81 6.06 0.34 20.04
C GLU A 81 4.77 -0.51 20.05
N LEU A 82 4.32 -0.98 18.91
CA LEU A 82 3.02 -1.63 18.73
C LEU A 82 3.10 -3.16 18.61
N GLY A 83 4.29 -3.71 18.34
CA GLY A 83 4.50 -5.15 18.21
C GLY A 83 3.63 -5.76 17.09
N LYS A 84 2.82 -6.76 17.45
CA LYS A 84 1.93 -7.45 16.50
C LYS A 84 0.83 -6.55 15.92
N ARG A 85 0.50 -5.43 16.56
CA ARG A 85 -0.51 -4.48 16.03
C ARG A 85 -0.01 -3.60 14.89
N ALA A 86 1.25 -3.67 14.53
CA ALA A 86 1.80 -3.02 13.34
C ALA A 86 2.31 -4.08 12.37
N ILE A 87 1.73 -4.13 11.18
CA ILE A 87 2.11 -5.06 10.11
C ILE A 87 2.80 -4.29 9.00
N ASN A 88 3.96 -4.78 8.57
CA ASN A 88 4.70 -4.25 7.44
C ASN A 88 4.41 -5.11 6.21
N LEU A 89 3.56 -4.60 5.33
CA LEU A 89 3.31 -5.17 4.01
C LEU A 89 4.22 -4.47 3.01
N HIS A 90 5.06 -5.23 2.31
CA HIS A 90 5.98 -4.70 1.31
C HIS A 90 5.58 -5.11 -0.09
N LEU A 91 5.33 -4.11 -0.95
CA LEU A 91 5.01 -4.31 -2.36
C LEU A 91 6.31 -4.28 -3.17
N THR A 92 6.55 -5.33 -3.95
CA THR A 92 7.73 -5.45 -4.80
C THR A 92 7.36 -5.84 -6.23
N TYR A 93 8.34 -5.83 -7.12
CA TYR A 93 8.13 -6.16 -8.53
C TYR A 93 8.95 -7.37 -8.95
N VAL A 94 8.30 -8.31 -9.64
CA VAL A 94 8.92 -9.47 -10.28
C VAL A 94 8.76 -9.34 -11.79
N PRO A 95 9.72 -8.70 -12.48
CA PRO A 95 9.63 -8.48 -13.92
C PRO A 95 9.75 -9.78 -14.72
N TYR A 96 8.99 -9.82 -15.82
CA TYR A 96 9.17 -10.83 -16.86
C TYR A 96 10.09 -10.28 -17.94
N LEU A 97 11.25 -10.92 -18.13
CA LEU A 97 12.18 -10.55 -19.18
C LEU A 97 11.82 -11.27 -20.48
N LYS A 98 11.14 -10.56 -21.39
CA LYS A 98 10.67 -11.12 -22.66
C LYS A 98 11.79 -11.77 -23.47
N ALA A 99 12.98 -11.14 -23.52
CA ALA A 99 14.14 -11.67 -24.26
C ALA A 99 14.69 -12.98 -23.69
N ALA A 100 14.57 -13.20 -22.38
CA ALA A 100 15.05 -14.40 -21.69
C ALA A 100 13.93 -15.43 -21.45
N GLY A 101 12.68 -15.03 -21.64
CA GLY A 101 11.52 -15.88 -21.39
C GLY A 101 11.32 -16.25 -19.91
N GLU A 102 11.84 -15.45 -18.96
CA GLU A 102 11.84 -15.82 -17.56
C GLU A 102 11.46 -14.67 -16.61
N LEU A 103 10.93 -15.03 -15.44
CA LEU A 103 10.66 -14.11 -14.32
C LEU A 103 11.91 -13.92 -13.46
N LYS A 104 12.18 -12.68 -13.05
CA LYS A 104 13.36 -12.33 -12.25
C LYS A 104 12.97 -11.93 -10.84
N THR A 105 13.41 -12.71 -9.85
CA THR A 105 13.17 -12.45 -8.42
C THR A 105 14.21 -11.52 -7.78
N LYS A 106 15.31 -11.22 -8.47
CA LYS A 106 16.39 -10.37 -7.93
C LYS A 106 15.95 -8.97 -7.54
N PRO A 107 15.10 -8.23 -8.31
CA PRO A 107 14.61 -6.92 -7.87
C PRO A 107 13.86 -6.97 -6.55
N THR A 108 12.99 -7.96 -6.37
CA THR A 108 12.30 -8.21 -5.09
C THR A 108 13.28 -8.46 -3.95
N GLN A 109 14.28 -9.35 -4.17
CA GLN A 109 15.29 -9.65 -3.17
C GLN A 109 16.10 -8.43 -2.76
N HIS A 110 16.45 -7.56 -3.72
CA HIS A 110 17.15 -6.30 -3.46
C HIS A 110 16.27 -5.33 -2.66
N SER A 111 15.02 -5.15 -3.07
CA SER A 111 14.07 -4.27 -2.39
C SER A 111 13.86 -4.68 -0.93
N VAL A 112 13.72 -5.98 -0.66
CA VAL A 112 13.58 -6.49 0.72
C VAL A 112 14.87 -6.30 1.52
N LYS A 113 16.04 -6.53 0.91
CA LYS A 113 17.32 -6.26 1.59
C LYS A 113 17.49 -4.80 1.97
N GLU A 114 17.09 -3.89 1.08
CA GLU A 114 17.13 -2.46 1.37
C GLU A 114 16.19 -2.11 2.53
N LEU A 115 14.98 -2.68 2.58
CA LEU A 115 14.06 -2.52 3.69
C LEU A 115 14.66 -3.07 5.02
N GLN A 116 15.29 -4.22 4.95
CA GLN A 116 15.96 -4.82 6.12
C GLN A 116 17.16 -3.99 6.58
N SER A 117 17.88 -3.30 5.68
CA SER A 117 19.02 -2.46 6.03
C SER A 117 18.64 -1.28 6.92
N VAL A 118 17.39 -0.79 6.80
CA VAL A 118 16.83 0.23 7.69
C VAL A 118 16.12 -0.36 8.92
N GLY A 119 16.26 -1.65 9.16
CA GLY A 119 15.74 -2.32 10.37
C GLY A 119 14.27 -2.71 10.31
N ILE A 120 13.69 -2.83 9.10
CA ILE A 120 12.30 -3.24 8.91
C ILE A 120 12.26 -4.61 8.25
N GLN A 121 11.66 -5.59 8.93
CA GLN A 121 11.33 -6.90 8.37
C GLN A 121 9.90 -6.85 7.82
N PRO A 122 9.66 -7.23 6.55
CA PRO A 122 8.30 -7.37 6.05
C PRO A 122 7.61 -8.57 6.70
N ASP A 123 6.36 -8.38 7.11
CA ASP A 123 5.49 -9.45 7.61
C ASP A 123 4.78 -10.15 6.45
N VAL A 124 4.45 -9.40 5.40
CA VAL A 124 3.77 -9.85 4.18
C VAL A 124 4.45 -9.25 2.96
N LEU A 125 4.60 -10.05 1.91
CA LEU A 125 5.08 -9.60 0.60
C LEU A 125 3.95 -9.68 -0.43
N VAL A 126 3.77 -8.60 -1.19
CA VAL A 126 2.93 -8.58 -2.37
C VAL A 126 3.83 -8.43 -3.60
N LEU A 127 3.83 -9.46 -4.45
CA LEU A 127 4.67 -9.53 -5.63
C LEU A 127 3.91 -9.06 -6.85
N ARG A 128 4.13 -7.82 -7.29
CA ARG A 128 3.59 -7.33 -8.56
C ARG A 128 4.26 -8.03 -9.72
N THR A 129 3.49 -8.56 -10.65
CA THR A 129 4.01 -9.33 -11.79
C THR A 129 3.08 -9.24 -13.00
N GLU A 130 3.66 -9.35 -14.20
CA GLU A 130 2.90 -9.45 -15.46
C GLU A 130 2.39 -10.87 -15.73
N LYS A 131 2.96 -11.86 -15.07
CA LYS A 131 2.64 -13.28 -15.28
C LYS A 131 2.53 -14.03 -13.97
N HIS A 132 1.77 -15.11 -14.01
CA HIS A 132 1.63 -16.01 -12.87
C HIS A 132 2.99 -16.49 -12.35
N LEU A 133 3.15 -16.45 -11.03
CA LEU A 133 4.31 -17.01 -10.31
C LEU A 133 3.94 -18.41 -9.82
N ASP A 134 4.72 -19.40 -10.22
CA ASP A 134 4.58 -20.74 -9.64
C ASP A 134 5.00 -20.77 -8.16
N ASP A 135 4.61 -21.82 -7.48
CA ASP A 135 4.90 -21.98 -6.06
C ASP A 135 6.40 -22.08 -5.76
N ASP A 136 7.21 -22.57 -6.69
CA ASP A 136 8.65 -22.69 -6.47
C ASP A 136 9.33 -21.31 -6.49
N ILE A 137 8.89 -20.42 -7.35
CA ILE A 137 9.33 -19.01 -7.36
C ILE A 137 8.90 -18.33 -6.06
N ARG A 138 7.65 -18.52 -5.63
CA ARG A 138 7.12 -17.95 -4.38
C ARG A 138 7.87 -18.48 -3.15
N LYS A 139 8.10 -19.78 -3.07
CA LYS A 139 8.90 -20.43 -2.00
C LYS A 139 10.32 -19.88 -1.95
N LYS A 140 10.97 -19.72 -3.11
CA LYS A 140 12.30 -19.13 -3.22
C LYS A 140 12.33 -17.70 -2.69
N VAL A 141 11.34 -16.87 -3.03
CA VAL A 141 11.22 -15.50 -2.53
C VAL A 141 10.96 -15.51 -1.01
N ALA A 142 10.05 -16.33 -0.53
CA ALA A 142 9.74 -16.50 0.88
C ALA A 142 11.00 -16.82 1.72
N ALA A 143 11.75 -17.84 1.28
CA ALA A 143 12.99 -18.25 1.95
C ALA A 143 14.06 -17.15 1.93
N PHE A 144 14.24 -16.46 0.81
CA PHE A 144 15.26 -15.41 0.69
C PHE A 144 14.92 -14.17 1.54
N CYS A 145 13.63 -13.86 1.65
CA CYS A 145 13.14 -12.66 2.34
C CYS A 145 12.78 -12.91 3.82
N ASN A 146 12.90 -14.13 4.31
CA ASN A 146 12.50 -14.54 5.68
C ASN A 146 11.03 -14.21 5.95
N VAL A 147 10.15 -14.54 5.02
CA VAL A 147 8.69 -14.38 5.13
C VAL A 147 8.04 -15.75 4.96
N ASP A 148 7.00 -16.02 5.75
CA ASP A 148 6.26 -17.28 5.63
C ASP A 148 5.65 -17.40 4.23
N PHE A 149 5.65 -18.60 3.65
CA PHE A 149 5.19 -18.85 2.28
C PHE A 149 3.75 -18.34 2.04
N ASP A 150 2.87 -18.56 3.00
CA ASP A 150 1.48 -18.10 2.99
C ASP A 150 1.28 -16.59 3.17
N CYS A 151 2.36 -15.87 3.47
CA CYS A 151 2.42 -14.41 3.49
C CYS A 151 3.08 -13.83 2.21
N VAL A 152 3.35 -14.63 1.19
CA VAL A 152 3.84 -14.20 -0.11
C VAL A 152 2.71 -14.30 -1.12
N VAL A 153 2.10 -13.17 -1.44
CA VAL A 153 0.93 -13.03 -2.31
C VAL A 153 1.37 -12.42 -3.64
N GLN A 154 0.81 -12.88 -4.75
CA GLN A 154 1.11 -12.29 -6.05
C GLN A 154 -0.02 -11.34 -6.51
N SER A 155 0.37 -10.23 -7.11
CA SER A 155 -0.52 -9.27 -7.75
C SER A 155 -0.24 -9.28 -9.25
N GLU A 156 -0.92 -10.15 -9.96
CA GLU A 156 -0.83 -10.24 -11.42
C GLU A 156 -1.51 -9.05 -12.08
N ASP A 157 -1.08 -8.71 -13.30
CA ASP A 157 -1.82 -7.78 -14.13
C ASP A 157 -3.18 -8.36 -14.50
N LEU A 158 -4.23 -7.66 -14.14
CA LEU A 158 -5.62 -8.08 -14.33
C LEU A 158 -6.31 -7.16 -15.35
N PRO A 159 -7.35 -7.65 -16.02
CA PRO A 159 -8.10 -6.85 -16.99
C PRO A 159 -8.69 -5.56 -16.41
N SER A 160 -9.02 -5.58 -15.12
CA SER A 160 -9.52 -4.42 -14.38
C SER A 160 -8.86 -4.33 -13.02
N ILE A 161 -8.52 -3.11 -12.57
CA ILE A 161 -8.05 -2.86 -11.21
C ILE A 161 -9.08 -3.29 -10.16
N TYR A 162 -10.35 -3.34 -10.54
CA TYR A 162 -11.45 -3.77 -9.66
C TYR A 162 -11.48 -5.29 -9.45
N ASP A 163 -10.75 -6.08 -10.24
CA ASP A 163 -10.54 -7.52 -10.01
C ASP A 163 -9.52 -7.79 -8.90
N VAL A 164 -8.64 -6.82 -8.57
CA VAL A 164 -7.56 -7.00 -7.58
C VAL A 164 -8.07 -7.43 -6.21
N PRO A 165 -9.13 -6.84 -5.61
CA PRO A 165 -9.62 -7.30 -4.30
C PRO A 165 -10.04 -8.76 -4.29
N ILE A 166 -10.67 -9.25 -5.35
CA ILE A 166 -11.05 -10.67 -5.46
C ILE A 166 -9.81 -11.56 -5.60
N ASN A 167 -8.83 -11.13 -6.38
CA ASN A 167 -7.57 -11.85 -6.54
C ASN A 167 -6.82 -11.97 -5.20
N MET A 168 -6.71 -10.89 -4.45
CA MET A 168 -6.06 -10.86 -3.14
C MET A 168 -6.78 -11.74 -2.11
N LEU A 169 -8.12 -11.69 -2.09
CA LEU A 169 -8.94 -12.54 -1.23
C LEU A 169 -8.72 -14.03 -1.54
N ASN A 170 -8.71 -14.39 -2.84
CA ASN A 170 -8.50 -15.78 -3.25
C ASN A 170 -7.11 -16.33 -2.87
N GLN A 171 -6.14 -15.46 -2.67
CA GLN A 171 -4.79 -15.80 -2.24
C GLN A 171 -4.61 -15.72 -0.72
N GLY A 172 -5.64 -15.34 0.04
CA GLY A 172 -5.62 -15.29 1.50
C GLY A 172 -4.81 -14.14 2.08
N LEU A 173 -4.73 -12.98 1.38
CA LEU A 173 -4.02 -11.80 1.89
C LEU A 173 -4.62 -11.30 3.20
N ASP A 174 -5.94 -11.25 3.29
CA ASP A 174 -6.70 -10.87 4.48
C ASP A 174 -6.43 -11.83 5.66
N GLU A 175 -6.47 -13.13 5.42
CA GLU A 175 -6.16 -14.15 6.42
C GLU A 175 -4.70 -14.05 6.91
N ALA A 176 -3.76 -13.81 5.99
CA ALA A 176 -2.35 -13.62 6.34
C ALA A 176 -2.15 -12.40 7.25
N ILE A 177 -2.80 -11.28 6.95
CA ILE A 177 -2.74 -10.05 7.75
C ILE A 177 -3.35 -10.29 9.14
N LEU A 178 -4.57 -10.83 9.22
CA LEU A 178 -5.24 -11.11 10.50
C LEU A 178 -4.39 -12.01 11.38
N ARG A 179 -3.85 -13.10 10.84
CA ARG A 179 -2.96 -14.00 11.56
C ARG A 179 -1.71 -13.29 12.08
N LYS A 180 -1.07 -12.42 11.28
CA LYS A 180 0.10 -11.64 11.72
C LYS A 180 -0.25 -10.62 12.79
N CYS A 181 -1.46 -10.07 12.78
CA CYS A 181 -1.99 -9.22 13.85
C CYS A 181 -2.31 -10.01 15.13
N GLY A 182 -2.45 -11.33 15.04
CA GLY A 182 -2.94 -12.18 16.15
C GLY A 182 -4.44 -12.14 16.31
N GLU A 183 -5.17 -11.73 15.27
CA GLU A 183 -6.63 -11.71 15.23
C GLU A 183 -7.20 -13.07 14.77
N GLN A 184 -8.44 -13.33 15.12
CA GLN A 184 -9.12 -14.53 14.67
C GLN A 184 -9.55 -14.39 13.21
N ILE A 185 -9.34 -15.45 12.44
CA ILE A 185 -9.85 -15.54 11.08
C ILE A 185 -11.33 -15.92 11.19
N GLY A 186 -12.20 -15.01 10.78
CA GLY A 186 -13.64 -15.24 10.71
C GLY A 186 -14.07 -15.85 9.37
N ASP A 187 -15.37 -15.75 9.08
CA ASP A 187 -15.91 -16.14 7.79
C ASP A 187 -15.35 -15.30 6.67
N LYS A 188 -15.25 -15.90 5.47
CA LYS A 188 -14.79 -15.15 4.29
C LYS A 188 -15.69 -13.95 4.01
N PRO A 189 -15.12 -12.78 3.68
CA PRO A 189 -15.91 -11.58 3.44
C PRO A 189 -16.91 -11.79 2.29
N ALA A 190 -18.14 -11.38 2.51
CA ALA A 190 -19.20 -11.44 1.51
C ALA A 190 -19.00 -10.28 0.49
N LEU A 191 -18.22 -10.49 -0.56
CA LEU A 191 -18.00 -9.51 -1.63
C LEU A 191 -19.08 -9.60 -2.72
N GLY A 192 -20.32 -9.94 -2.39
CA GLY A 192 -21.43 -10.07 -3.33
C GLY A 192 -21.64 -8.81 -4.18
N PRO A 193 -21.87 -7.63 -3.59
CA PRO A 193 -22.04 -6.38 -4.36
C PRO A 193 -20.84 -6.02 -5.22
N TRP A 194 -19.61 -6.35 -4.78
CA TRP A 194 -18.40 -6.12 -5.55
C TRP A 194 -18.32 -7.05 -6.78
N ARG A 195 -18.68 -8.33 -6.62
CA ARG A 195 -18.75 -9.29 -7.73
C ARG A 195 -19.82 -8.90 -8.73
N GLU A 196 -20.97 -8.43 -8.26
CA GLU A 196 -22.04 -7.91 -9.12
C GLU A 196 -21.57 -6.71 -9.95
N PHE A 197 -20.83 -5.77 -9.35
CA PHE A 197 -20.22 -4.65 -10.06
C PHE A 197 -19.28 -5.13 -11.17
N LEU A 198 -18.40 -6.09 -10.89
CA LEU A 198 -17.48 -6.67 -11.88
C LEU A 198 -18.23 -7.36 -13.03
N ASP A 199 -19.30 -8.09 -12.71
CA ASP A 199 -20.12 -8.74 -13.71
C ASP A 199 -20.85 -7.73 -14.63
N ARG A 200 -21.34 -6.64 -14.07
CA ARG A 200 -21.91 -5.52 -14.84
C ARG A 200 -20.84 -4.89 -15.73
N GLN A 201 -19.66 -4.62 -15.21
CA GLN A 201 -18.55 -4.06 -15.99
C GLN A 201 -18.20 -4.93 -17.21
N ARG A 202 -18.16 -6.26 -17.03
CA ARG A 202 -17.88 -7.21 -18.12
C ARG A 202 -19.00 -7.28 -19.16
N LYS A 203 -20.25 -7.13 -18.73
CA LYS A 203 -21.44 -7.20 -19.59
C LYS A 203 -21.79 -5.90 -20.30
N ALA A 204 -21.28 -4.77 -19.81
CA ALA A 204 -21.54 -3.46 -20.42
C ALA A 204 -21.06 -3.44 -21.88
N THR A 205 -21.96 -3.08 -22.80
CA THR A 205 -21.69 -3.05 -24.24
C THR A 205 -21.94 -1.70 -24.87
N LYS A 206 -22.73 -0.86 -24.23
CA LYS A 206 -23.03 0.50 -24.69
C LYS A 206 -21.84 1.41 -24.49
N GLU A 207 -21.64 2.33 -25.39
CA GLU A 207 -20.56 3.34 -25.29
C GLU A 207 -21.14 4.73 -25.06
N VAL A 208 -20.47 5.51 -24.23
CA VAL A 208 -20.75 6.94 -24.05
C VAL A 208 -19.43 7.71 -24.09
N HIS A 209 -19.40 8.78 -24.88
CA HIS A 209 -18.23 9.63 -25.00
C HIS A 209 -18.38 10.86 -24.13
N ILE A 210 -17.48 11.02 -23.17
CA ILE A 210 -17.45 12.16 -22.25
C ILE A 210 -16.12 12.90 -22.42
N GLY A 211 -16.20 14.18 -22.79
CA GLY A 211 -15.02 15.04 -22.89
C GLY A 211 -14.60 15.57 -21.52
N LEU A 212 -13.39 15.25 -21.11
CA LEU A 212 -12.78 15.83 -19.90
C LEU A 212 -11.85 16.98 -20.31
N VAL A 213 -12.26 18.21 -19.98
CA VAL A 213 -11.46 19.42 -20.25
C VAL A 213 -10.81 19.86 -18.95
N GLY A 214 -9.50 19.93 -18.93
CA GLY A 214 -8.73 20.25 -17.73
C GLY A 214 -7.46 21.02 -18.03
N LYS A 215 -6.83 21.56 -16.96
CA LYS A 215 -5.62 22.35 -17.06
C LYS A 215 -4.35 21.51 -17.27
N TYR A 216 -4.31 20.30 -16.72
CA TYR A 216 -3.12 19.45 -16.67
C TYR A 216 -3.28 18.23 -17.59
N ASP A 217 -2.22 17.86 -18.30
CA ASP A 217 -2.14 16.68 -19.14
C ASP A 217 -1.59 15.44 -18.39
N LEU A 218 -1.76 15.39 -17.09
CA LEU A 218 -1.35 14.27 -16.26
C LEU A 218 -2.56 13.37 -15.97
N GLN A 219 -2.47 12.10 -16.33
CA GLN A 219 -3.54 11.12 -16.09
C GLN A 219 -3.94 11.06 -14.60
N ASP A 220 -2.98 11.19 -13.70
CA ASP A 220 -3.21 11.13 -12.25
C ASP A 220 -3.99 12.34 -11.72
N ALA A 221 -3.86 13.52 -12.36
CA ALA A 221 -4.55 14.73 -11.91
C ALA A 221 -6.09 14.58 -11.94
N TYR A 222 -6.61 13.74 -12.84
CA TYR A 222 -8.05 13.54 -13.03
C TYR A 222 -8.51 12.11 -12.76
N LYS A 223 -7.67 11.29 -12.12
CA LYS A 223 -7.94 9.88 -11.90
C LYS A 223 -9.27 9.63 -11.20
N SER A 224 -9.56 10.35 -10.11
CA SER A 224 -10.82 10.20 -9.39
C SER A 224 -12.05 10.51 -10.23
N ILE A 225 -11.95 11.50 -11.14
CA ILE A 225 -13.04 11.85 -12.06
C ILE A 225 -13.23 10.73 -13.10
N ARG A 226 -12.13 10.25 -13.69
CA ARG A 226 -12.17 9.15 -14.67
C ARG A 226 -12.77 7.89 -14.06
N GLU A 227 -12.30 7.50 -12.87
CA GLU A 227 -12.82 6.33 -12.15
C GLU A 227 -14.29 6.51 -11.75
N GLY A 228 -14.69 7.72 -11.32
CA GLY A 228 -16.08 8.02 -11.01
C GLY A 228 -16.99 7.91 -12.24
N LEU A 229 -16.52 8.37 -13.41
CA LEU A 229 -17.25 8.23 -14.68
C LEU A 229 -17.36 6.77 -15.10
N LEU A 230 -16.27 5.99 -14.98
CA LEU A 230 -16.28 4.55 -15.26
C LEU A 230 -17.29 3.82 -14.37
N GLN A 231 -17.27 4.07 -13.07
CA GLN A 231 -18.20 3.46 -12.12
C GLN A 231 -19.66 3.83 -12.44
N ALA A 232 -19.93 5.09 -12.76
CA ALA A 232 -21.24 5.53 -13.18
C ALA A 232 -21.68 4.86 -14.52
N GLY A 233 -20.75 4.71 -15.45
CA GLY A 233 -20.97 3.98 -16.69
C GLY A 233 -21.38 2.53 -16.43
N VAL A 234 -20.62 1.81 -15.61
CA VAL A 234 -20.94 0.42 -15.24
C VAL A 234 -22.32 0.30 -14.60
N TYR A 235 -22.67 1.26 -13.72
CA TYR A 235 -24.00 1.28 -13.10
C TYR A 235 -25.13 1.47 -14.10
N ASN A 236 -24.89 2.15 -15.23
CA ASN A 236 -25.83 2.42 -16.30
C ASN A 236 -25.63 1.51 -17.55
N ASP A 237 -24.90 0.40 -17.42
CA ASP A 237 -24.58 -0.56 -18.50
C ASP A 237 -23.80 0.05 -19.68
N HIS A 238 -22.96 1.05 -19.41
CA HIS A 238 -22.07 1.71 -20.36
C HIS A 238 -20.60 1.46 -20.03
N LYS A 239 -19.75 1.51 -21.08
CA LYS A 239 -18.28 1.50 -21.01
C LYS A 239 -17.72 2.92 -20.97
#